data_5efec28751c4f6a49c44cf0998abc4f6
#
_entry.id   5efec28751c4f6a49c44cf0998abc4f6
#
_cell.length_a   1.000
_cell.length_b   1.000
_cell.length_c   1.000
_cell.angle_alpha   90.00
_cell.angle_beta   90.00
_cell.angle_gamma   90.00
#
_symmetry.space_group_name_H-M   'P 1'
#
loop_
_entity.id
_entity.type
_entity.pdbx_description
1 polymer ?
#
loop_
_entity_poly.entity_id
_entity_poly.type
_entity_poly.pdbx_seq_one_letter_code
_entity_poly.pdbx_strand_id
1 'polypeptide(L)'
;LKAEGYAFGEMAVLVRSRASLPLLERAFRARGVPYVLRRGQSFFNRLEVRDLYHALRLALLEGPPGPEERRSLLAFLRSPFVGLNLGEVEEALLREDPLPYLPQAVRDRVAWLRGLAGKRPLEALKALVRDEVFLSRLSPRARANLDALLLLAGLERFPDLEALLEWLRLRALDPEASELPEGGEGVGLLTVHAAKGLEWPVVAVYDVARGEPGPASPVLVGPEGEVAVAGTRAHRDL
;
A
#
# COMPACT_ATOMS: atom_id res chain seq x y z
N LEU A 1 31.29 2.01 12.99
CA LEU A 1 30.34 3.11 12.90
C LEU A 1 29.61 3.34 14.24
N LYS A 2 29.00 2.29 14.86
CA LYS A 2 28.42 2.43 16.21
C LYS A 2 29.49 2.80 17.26
N ALA A 3 30.69 2.18 17.17
CA ALA A 3 31.84 2.49 18.01
C ALA A 3 32.42 3.91 17.76
N GLU A 4 32.12 4.50 16.62
CA GLU A 4 32.50 5.86 16.23
C GLU A 4 31.47 6.92 16.65
N GLY A 5 30.40 6.51 17.37
CA GLY A 5 29.43 7.40 17.98
C GLY A 5 28.15 7.61 17.20
N TYR A 6 28.00 7.06 15.97
CA TYR A 6 26.77 7.22 15.19
C TYR A 6 25.62 6.40 15.78
N ALA A 7 24.44 7.00 15.91
CA ALA A 7 23.21 6.31 16.25
C ALA A 7 22.71 5.47 15.07
N PHE A 8 21.94 4.42 15.31
CA PHE A 8 21.41 3.59 14.23
C PHE A 8 20.48 4.37 13.29
N GLY A 9 19.73 5.34 13.80
CA GLY A 9 18.87 6.23 12.99
C GLY A 9 19.62 7.17 12.04
N GLU A 10 20.94 7.38 12.30
CA GLU A 10 21.82 8.20 11.45
C GLU A 10 22.47 7.40 10.32
N MET A 11 22.10 6.12 10.19
CA MET A 11 22.63 5.20 9.19
C MET A 11 21.55 4.74 8.23
N ALA A 12 21.88 4.62 6.95
CA ALA A 12 21.00 4.02 5.94
C ALA A 12 21.75 3.01 5.08
N VAL A 13 21.04 1.97 4.65
CA VAL A 13 21.50 1.04 3.61
C VAL A 13 20.56 1.16 2.42
N LEU A 14 21.12 1.61 1.31
CA LEU A 14 20.39 1.77 0.06
C LEU A 14 20.57 0.54 -0.81
N VAL A 15 19.46 0.09 -1.42
CA VAL A 15 19.46 -1.02 -2.38
C VAL A 15 18.93 -0.55 -3.73
N ARG A 16 19.44 -1.12 -4.81
CA ARG A 16 18.93 -0.85 -6.16
C ARG A 16 17.54 -1.44 -6.38
N SER A 17 17.29 -2.62 -5.85
CA SER A 17 16.03 -3.36 -6.02
C SER A 17 15.45 -3.80 -4.68
N ARG A 18 14.11 -3.76 -4.57
CA ARG A 18 13.38 -4.28 -3.41
C ARG A 18 13.63 -5.77 -3.13
N ALA A 19 14.01 -6.53 -4.17
CA ALA A 19 14.31 -7.96 -4.04
C ALA A 19 15.47 -8.23 -3.06
N SER A 20 16.36 -7.27 -2.84
CA SER A 20 17.49 -7.38 -1.90
C SER A 20 17.11 -7.09 -0.44
N LEU A 21 15.98 -6.42 -0.18
CA LEU A 21 15.56 -6.05 1.18
C LEU A 21 15.37 -7.26 2.12
N PRO A 22 14.69 -8.36 1.72
CA PRO A 22 14.51 -9.52 2.61
C PRO A 22 15.82 -10.17 3.05
N LEU A 23 16.86 -10.11 2.20
CA LEU A 23 18.19 -10.62 2.54
C LEU A 23 18.85 -9.75 3.63
N LEU A 24 18.77 -8.43 3.47
CA LEU A 24 19.29 -7.49 4.46
C LEU A 24 18.52 -7.60 5.78
N GLU A 25 17.19 -7.66 5.77
CA GLU A 25 16.38 -7.88 6.98
C GLU A 25 16.84 -9.10 7.76
N ARG A 26 17.04 -10.22 7.05
CA ARG A 26 17.51 -11.47 7.65
C ARG A 26 18.90 -11.32 8.29
N ALA A 27 19.81 -10.63 7.59
CA ALA A 27 21.15 -10.36 8.07
C ALA A 27 21.18 -9.44 9.31
N PHE A 28 20.33 -8.40 9.33
CA PHE A 28 20.20 -7.47 10.45
C PHE A 28 19.59 -8.15 11.67
N ARG A 29 18.53 -8.94 11.48
CA ARG A 29 17.92 -9.75 12.56
C ARG A 29 18.90 -10.73 13.17
N ALA A 30 19.65 -11.45 12.34
CA ALA A 30 20.63 -12.43 12.80
C ALA A 30 21.75 -11.79 13.65
N ARG A 31 22.00 -10.50 13.50
CA ARG A 31 23.01 -9.75 14.24
C ARG A 31 22.44 -8.84 15.34
N GLY A 32 21.14 -8.86 15.58
CA GLY A 32 20.48 -8.00 16.57
C GLY A 32 20.59 -6.49 16.27
N VAL A 33 20.83 -6.11 15.00
CA VAL A 33 20.91 -4.70 14.60
C VAL A 33 19.48 -4.19 14.34
N PRO A 34 19.02 -3.16 15.07
CA PRO A 34 17.72 -2.57 14.83
C PRO A 34 17.70 -1.90 13.44
N TYR A 35 16.62 -2.10 12.70
CA TYR A 35 16.44 -1.52 11.37
C TYR A 35 15.01 -1.08 11.15
N VAL A 36 14.86 -0.12 10.25
CA VAL A 36 13.58 0.39 9.78
C VAL A 36 13.52 0.18 8.27
N LEU A 37 12.56 -0.62 7.81
CA LEU A 37 12.26 -0.75 6.39
C LEU A 37 11.51 0.50 5.94
N ARG A 38 12.24 1.39 5.27
CA ARG A 38 11.62 2.49 4.53
C ARG A 38 11.26 1.95 3.15
N ARG A 39 10.15 1.23 3.10
CA ARG A 39 9.56 0.79 1.84
C ARG A 39 8.91 2.01 1.22
N GLY A 40 9.38 2.41 0.04
CA GLY A 40 8.71 3.42 -0.77
C GLY A 40 7.36 2.91 -1.33
N GLN A 41 6.52 2.37 -0.47
CA GLN A 41 5.09 2.28 -0.71
C GLN A 41 4.49 3.48 -0.01
N SER A 42 3.79 4.28 -0.78
CA SER A 42 2.99 5.37 -0.24
C SER A 42 2.27 4.90 1.02
N PHE A 43 2.33 5.68 2.08
CA PHE A 43 1.52 5.48 3.29
C PHE A 43 0.07 5.15 2.92
N PHE A 44 -0.44 5.84 1.90
CA PHE A 44 -1.78 5.67 1.36
C PHE A 44 -2.00 4.35 0.61
N ASN A 45 -0.94 3.60 0.29
CA ASN A 45 -1.01 2.26 -0.31
C ASN A 45 -0.93 1.13 0.72
N ARG A 46 -0.85 1.42 2.02
CA ARG A 46 -0.92 0.41 3.09
C ARG A 46 -2.29 -0.27 3.08
N LEU A 47 -2.31 -1.56 3.42
CA LEU A 47 -3.53 -2.37 3.33
C LEU A 47 -4.69 -1.75 4.12
N GLU A 48 -4.45 -1.35 5.36
CA GLU A 48 -5.46 -0.74 6.22
C GLU A 48 -6.05 0.56 5.64
N VAL A 49 -5.25 1.36 4.95
CA VAL A 49 -5.72 2.59 4.28
C VAL A 49 -6.51 2.25 3.02
N ARG A 50 -6.06 1.25 2.26
CA ARG A 50 -6.78 0.76 1.08
C ARG A 50 -8.11 0.12 1.45
N ASP A 51 -8.17 -0.60 2.56
CA ASP A 51 -9.41 -1.18 3.07
C ASP A 51 -10.44 -0.08 3.39
N LEU A 52 -10.00 1.03 4.01
CA LEU A 52 -10.84 2.22 4.22
C LEU A 52 -11.30 2.85 2.91
N TYR A 53 -10.41 2.99 1.92
CA TYR A 53 -10.75 3.51 0.61
C TYR A 53 -11.86 2.69 -0.06
N HIS A 54 -11.75 1.36 -0.06
CA HIS A 54 -12.75 0.48 -0.63
C HIS A 54 -14.07 0.51 0.15
N ALA A 55 -14.03 0.62 1.47
CA ALA A 55 -15.22 0.77 2.31
C ALA A 55 -15.94 2.10 2.05
N LEU A 56 -15.22 3.22 1.96
CA LEU A 56 -15.79 4.53 1.61
C LEU A 56 -16.41 4.53 0.21
N ARG A 57 -15.77 3.86 -0.76
CA ARG A 57 -16.31 3.74 -2.11
C ARG A 57 -17.64 2.98 -2.13
N LEU A 58 -17.76 1.92 -1.32
CA LEU A 58 -19.03 1.20 -1.18
C LEU A 58 -20.11 2.00 -0.44
N ALA A 59 -19.72 2.95 0.41
CA ALA A 59 -20.66 3.86 1.04
C ALA A 59 -21.43 4.71 0.00
N LEU A 60 -20.77 5.06 -1.11
CA LEU A 60 -21.34 5.83 -2.22
C LEU A 60 -22.01 4.97 -3.31
N LEU A 61 -22.06 3.64 -3.10
CA LEU A 61 -22.63 2.75 -4.10
C LEU A 61 -24.15 2.93 -4.22
N GLU A 62 -24.59 3.38 -5.39
CA GLU A 62 -25.98 3.44 -5.80
C GLU A 62 -26.27 2.36 -6.84
N GLY A 63 -27.28 1.51 -6.55
CA GLY A 63 -27.65 0.43 -7.45
C GLY A 63 -26.68 -0.77 -7.50
N PRO A 64 -26.73 -1.58 -8.57
CA PRO A 64 -25.83 -2.69 -8.80
C PRO A 64 -24.38 -2.22 -9.00
N PRO A 65 -23.38 -2.96 -8.48
CA PRO A 65 -21.98 -2.53 -8.58
C PRO A 65 -21.44 -2.68 -10.00
N GLY A 66 -20.90 -1.60 -10.57
CA GLY A 66 -20.12 -1.62 -11.80
C GLY A 66 -18.73 -2.28 -11.60
N PRO A 67 -17.88 -2.34 -12.64
CA PRO A 67 -16.61 -3.06 -12.57
C PRO A 67 -15.67 -2.59 -11.45
N GLU A 68 -15.63 -1.29 -11.16
CA GLU A 68 -14.78 -0.75 -10.11
C GLU A 68 -15.37 -0.94 -8.71
N GLU A 69 -16.70 -0.80 -8.59
CA GLU A 69 -17.41 -1.08 -7.33
C GLU A 69 -17.34 -2.57 -6.99
N ARG A 70 -17.33 -3.47 -7.97
CA ARG A 70 -17.06 -4.90 -7.77
C ARG A 70 -15.68 -5.17 -7.21
N ARG A 71 -14.64 -4.46 -7.70
CA ARG A 71 -13.30 -4.54 -7.12
C ARG A 71 -13.30 -4.08 -5.66
N SER A 72 -14.00 -2.98 -5.38
CA SER A 72 -14.13 -2.46 -4.02
C SER A 72 -14.91 -3.42 -3.13
N LEU A 73 -15.96 -4.06 -3.63
CA LEU A 73 -16.71 -5.09 -2.91
C LEU A 73 -15.82 -6.29 -2.59
N LEU A 74 -15.07 -6.81 -3.55
CA LEU A 74 -14.13 -7.91 -3.34
C LEU A 74 -13.07 -7.57 -2.28
N ALA A 75 -12.49 -6.37 -2.37
CA ALA A 75 -11.51 -5.90 -1.40
C ALA A 75 -12.12 -5.80 0.00
N PHE A 76 -13.31 -5.23 0.12
CA PHE A 76 -14.04 -5.10 1.38
C PHE A 76 -14.40 -6.46 2.01
N LEU A 77 -14.87 -7.41 1.22
CA LEU A 77 -15.21 -8.77 1.69
C LEU A 77 -13.99 -9.49 2.30
N ARG A 78 -12.81 -9.27 1.73
CA ARG A 78 -11.53 -9.84 2.21
C ARG A 78 -10.91 -9.06 3.35
N SER A 79 -11.28 -7.79 3.50
CA SER A 79 -10.69 -6.90 4.49
C SER A 79 -11.06 -7.32 5.93
N PRO A 80 -10.33 -6.82 6.94
CA PRO A 80 -10.68 -7.04 8.34
C PRO A 80 -12.08 -6.56 8.74
N PHE A 81 -12.75 -5.72 7.94
CA PHE A 81 -14.15 -5.36 8.17
C PHE A 81 -15.10 -6.56 8.12
N VAL A 82 -14.80 -7.53 7.27
CA VAL A 82 -15.63 -8.72 7.03
C VAL A 82 -14.82 -10.00 7.27
N GLY A 83 -13.68 -10.14 6.61
CA GLY A 83 -12.79 -11.30 6.72
C GLY A 83 -13.39 -12.57 6.14
N LEU A 84 -14.13 -12.44 5.04
CA LEU A 84 -14.82 -13.55 4.41
C LEU A 84 -13.89 -14.35 3.49
N ASN A 85 -14.06 -15.65 3.47
CA ASN A 85 -13.46 -16.50 2.44
C ASN A 85 -14.26 -16.34 1.14
N LEU A 86 -13.61 -15.90 0.05
CA LEU A 86 -14.29 -15.66 -1.23
C LEU A 86 -14.92 -16.92 -1.83
N GLY A 87 -14.39 -18.12 -1.54
CA GLY A 87 -15.00 -19.37 -1.98
C GLY A 87 -16.43 -19.57 -1.46
N GLU A 88 -16.77 -18.99 -0.30
CA GLU A 88 -18.11 -19.08 0.28
C GLU A 88 -19.16 -18.20 -0.43
N VAL A 89 -18.69 -17.25 -1.24
CA VAL A 89 -19.55 -16.28 -1.95
C VAL A 89 -19.31 -16.23 -3.45
N GLU A 90 -18.56 -17.19 -3.98
CA GLU A 90 -18.19 -17.22 -5.40
C GLU A 90 -19.41 -17.13 -6.30
N GLU A 91 -20.44 -17.94 -6.05
CA GLU A 91 -21.69 -17.91 -6.85
C GLU A 91 -22.39 -16.55 -6.78
N ALA A 92 -22.39 -15.89 -5.61
CA ALA A 92 -22.98 -14.57 -5.48
C ALA A 92 -22.20 -13.54 -6.31
N LEU A 93 -20.86 -13.62 -6.31
CA LEU A 93 -19.99 -12.69 -7.02
C LEU A 93 -20.09 -12.80 -8.55
N LEU A 94 -20.56 -13.93 -9.08
CA LEU A 94 -20.82 -14.12 -10.51
C LEU A 94 -22.12 -13.45 -10.98
N ARG A 95 -23.02 -13.03 -10.07
CA ARG A 95 -24.26 -12.34 -10.40
C ARG A 95 -24.01 -10.89 -10.84
N GLU A 96 -24.92 -10.34 -11.64
CA GLU A 96 -24.89 -8.92 -12.05
C GLU A 96 -24.99 -8.01 -10.83
N ASP A 97 -25.93 -8.29 -9.92
CA ASP A 97 -25.96 -7.70 -8.58
C ASP A 97 -25.69 -8.79 -7.54
N PRO A 98 -24.48 -8.83 -6.95
CA PRO A 98 -24.12 -9.83 -5.94
C PRO A 98 -24.74 -9.56 -4.57
N LEU A 99 -25.07 -8.31 -4.25
CA LEU A 99 -25.43 -7.89 -2.88
C LEU A 99 -26.59 -8.69 -2.28
N PRO A 100 -27.72 -8.94 -2.98
CA PRO A 100 -28.84 -9.72 -2.42
C PRO A 100 -28.47 -11.16 -2.04
N TYR A 101 -27.44 -11.71 -2.65
CA TYR A 101 -27.02 -13.12 -2.49
C TYR A 101 -25.88 -13.32 -1.49
N LEU A 102 -25.34 -12.22 -0.94
CA LEU A 102 -24.35 -12.29 0.11
C LEU A 102 -24.99 -12.66 1.47
N PRO A 103 -24.21 -13.24 2.41
CA PRO A 103 -24.68 -13.52 3.76
C PRO A 103 -25.30 -12.28 4.44
N GLN A 104 -26.31 -12.49 5.29
CA GLN A 104 -27.03 -11.38 5.94
C GLN A 104 -26.08 -10.42 6.67
N ALA A 105 -25.14 -10.96 7.44
CA ALA A 105 -24.15 -10.14 8.17
C ALA A 105 -23.33 -9.23 7.26
N VAL A 106 -23.03 -9.67 6.03
CA VAL A 106 -22.34 -8.86 5.03
C VAL A 106 -23.25 -7.77 4.48
N ARG A 107 -24.50 -8.10 4.17
CA ARG A 107 -25.50 -7.13 3.73
C ARG A 107 -25.70 -6.02 4.77
N ASP A 108 -25.77 -6.40 6.05
CA ASP A 108 -25.91 -5.44 7.15
C ASP A 108 -24.68 -4.51 7.22
N ARG A 109 -23.48 -5.06 7.00
CA ARG A 109 -22.24 -4.25 6.94
C ARG A 109 -22.24 -3.29 5.76
N VAL A 110 -22.70 -3.71 4.58
CA VAL A 110 -22.82 -2.83 3.41
C VAL A 110 -23.90 -1.77 3.64
N ALA A 111 -25.03 -2.12 4.26
CA ALA A 111 -26.07 -1.16 4.63
C ALA A 111 -25.53 -0.11 5.63
N TRP A 112 -24.75 -0.55 6.61
CA TRP A 112 -24.07 0.37 7.54
C TRP A 112 -23.15 1.33 6.81
N LEU A 113 -22.33 0.85 5.84
CA LEU A 113 -21.46 1.71 5.03
C LEU A 113 -22.27 2.77 4.27
N ARG A 114 -23.37 2.37 3.62
CA ARG A 114 -24.25 3.30 2.90
C ARG A 114 -24.83 4.38 3.80
N GLY A 115 -25.08 4.07 5.07
CA GLY A 115 -25.47 5.04 6.09
C GLY A 115 -24.41 6.10 6.40
N LEU A 116 -23.16 5.92 5.97
CA LEU A 116 -22.11 6.91 6.10
C LEU A 116 -22.14 7.97 5.00
N ALA A 117 -22.78 7.73 3.86
CA ALA A 117 -22.82 8.67 2.74
C ALA A 117 -23.42 10.04 3.11
N GLY A 118 -24.38 10.07 4.01
CA GLY A 118 -24.98 11.32 4.51
C GLY A 118 -24.20 12.06 5.61
N LYS A 119 -23.06 11.50 6.05
CA LYS A 119 -22.23 12.12 7.10
C LYS A 119 -21.20 13.07 6.49
N ARG A 120 -20.69 13.99 7.33
CA ARG A 120 -19.51 14.77 6.96
C ARG A 120 -18.31 13.86 6.70
N PRO A 121 -17.46 14.14 5.69
CA PRO A 121 -16.38 13.22 5.27
C PRO A 121 -15.48 12.72 6.40
N LEU A 122 -15.04 13.63 7.27
CA LEU A 122 -14.21 13.24 8.43
C LEU A 122 -14.97 12.42 9.47
N GLU A 123 -16.28 12.60 9.60
CA GLU A 123 -17.10 11.77 10.51
C GLU A 123 -17.28 10.36 9.96
N ALA A 124 -17.49 10.24 8.64
CA ALA A 124 -17.55 8.94 7.97
C ALA A 124 -16.20 8.21 8.10
N LEU A 125 -15.08 8.90 7.84
CA LEU A 125 -13.74 8.32 8.01
C LEU A 125 -13.49 7.90 9.47
N LYS A 126 -13.85 8.73 10.46
CA LYS A 126 -13.75 8.40 11.89
C LYS A 126 -14.57 7.17 12.26
N ALA A 127 -15.79 7.06 11.73
CA ALA A 127 -16.65 5.90 11.99
C ALA A 127 -16.01 4.58 11.49
N LEU A 128 -15.38 4.62 10.31
CA LEU A 128 -14.65 3.46 9.77
C LEU A 128 -13.39 3.13 10.58
N VAL A 129 -12.58 4.14 10.88
CA VAL A 129 -11.34 3.96 11.65
C VAL A 129 -11.60 3.46 13.07
N ARG A 130 -12.75 3.79 13.64
CA ARG A 130 -13.14 3.38 15.01
C ARG A 130 -14.07 2.16 15.04
N ASP A 131 -14.29 1.50 13.90
CA ASP A 131 -15.08 0.27 13.88
C ASP A 131 -14.39 -0.84 14.69
N GLU A 132 -15.07 -1.37 15.67
CA GLU A 132 -14.50 -2.34 16.62
C GLU A 132 -14.11 -3.65 15.94
N VAL A 133 -14.91 -4.13 15.00
CA VAL A 133 -14.62 -5.37 14.26
C VAL A 133 -13.34 -5.20 13.44
N PHE A 134 -13.22 -4.09 12.72
CA PHE A 134 -12.03 -3.76 11.95
C PHE A 134 -10.80 -3.65 12.86
N LEU A 135 -10.87 -2.82 13.89
CA LEU A 135 -9.78 -2.61 14.82
C LEU A 135 -9.31 -3.89 15.52
N SER A 136 -10.25 -4.76 15.93
CA SER A 136 -9.90 -5.99 16.66
C SER A 136 -8.99 -6.93 15.87
N ARG A 137 -9.04 -6.84 14.53
CA ARG A 137 -8.29 -7.68 13.61
C ARG A 137 -6.99 -7.04 13.09
N LEU A 138 -6.72 -5.79 13.49
CA LEU A 138 -5.53 -5.06 13.05
C LEU A 138 -4.38 -5.18 14.06
N SER A 139 -3.16 -5.18 13.53
CA SER A 139 -1.95 -5.05 14.34
C SER A 139 -1.86 -3.66 15.01
N PRO A 140 -1.11 -3.51 16.12
CA PRO A 140 -0.90 -2.21 16.76
C PRO A 140 -0.34 -1.16 15.77
N ARG A 141 0.53 -1.57 14.85
CA ARG A 141 1.10 -0.69 13.82
C ARG A 141 0.04 -0.22 12.82
N ALA A 142 -0.83 -1.11 12.35
CA ALA A 142 -1.91 -0.74 11.45
C ALA A 142 -2.88 0.26 12.11
N ARG A 143 -3.19 0.09 13.40
CA ARG A 143 -4.01 1.04 14.16
C ARG A 143 -3.34 2.41 14.25
N ALA A 144 -2.04 2.47 14.56
CA ALA A 144 -1.28 3.72 14.57
C ALA A 144 -1.28 4.42 13.21
N ASN A 145 -1.22 3.66 12.10
CA ASN A 145 -1.34 4.22 10.75
C ASN A 145 -2.72 4.82 10.51
N LEU A 146 -3.78 4.22 11.03
CA LEU A 146 -5.13 4.78 10.91
C LEU A 146 -5.31 6.08 11.72
N ASP A 147 -4.70 6.16 12.90
CA ASP A 147 -4.68 7.40 13.69
C ASP A 147 -3.93 8.51 12.95
N ALA A 148 -2.79 8.17 12.33
CA ALA A 148 -2.04 9.11 11.50
C ALA A 148 -2.85 9.56 10.26
N LEU A 149 -3.59 8.65 9.62
CA LEU A 149 -4.49 9.01 8.52
C LEU A 149 -5.55 10.03 8.95
N LEU A 150 -6.16 9.85 10.14
CA LEU A 150 -7.13 10.79 10.67
C LEU A 150 -6.51 12.18 10.92
N LEU A 151 -5.28 12.24 11.42
CA LEU A 151 -4.56 13.50 11.60
C LEU A 151 -4.32 14.19 10.26
N LEU A 152 -3.81 13.47 9.25
CA LEU A 152 -3.56 14.02 7.92
C LEU A 152 -4.86 14.52 7.26
N ALA A 153 -5.91 13.69 7.28
CA ALA A 153 -7.21 14.08 6.73
C ALA A 153 -7.83 15.26 7.50
N GLY A 154 -7.55 15.39 8.80
CA GLY A 154 -8.02 16.51 9.63
C GLY A 154 -7.41 17.86 9.28
N LEU A 155 -6.30 17.90 8.56
CA LEU A 155 -5.66 19.12 8.06
C LEU A 155 -6.30 19.63 6.76
N GLU A 156 -7.08 18.79 6.10
CA GLU A 156 -7.72 19.06 4.82
C GLU A 156 -9.21 19.41 5.00
N ARG A 157 -9.80 20.01 3.98
CA ARG A 157 -11.24 20.29 3.93
C ARG A 157 -11.86 19.54 2.75
N PHE A 158 -12.82 18.68 3.05
CA PHE A 158 -13.54 17.93 2.04
C PHE A 158 -15.00 18.41 1.98
N PRO A 159 -15.50 18.85 0.82
CA PRO A 159 -16.91 19.24 0.66
C PRO A 159 -17.84 18.02 0.79
N ASP A 160 -17.43 16.88 0.29
CA ASP A 160 -18.19 15.63 0.23
C ASP A 160 -17.27 14.39 0.34
N LEU A 161 -17.86 13.20 0.35
CA LEU A 161 -17.11 11.93 0.42
C LEU A 161 -16.32 11.63 -0.86
N GLU A 162 -16.79 12.08 -2.01
CA GLU A 162 -16.10 11.95 -3.30
C GLU A 162 -14.75 12.68 -3.25
N ALA A 163 -14.73 13.88 -2.71
CA ALA A 163 -13.50 14.66 -2.53
C ALA A 163 -12.49 13.98 -1.58
N LEU A 164 -12.98 13.34 -0.50
CA LEU A 164 -12.13 12.53 0.38
C LEU A 164 -11.57 11.30 -0.34
N LEU A 165 -12.40 10.60 -1.12
CA LEU A 165 -11.96 9.44 -1.93
C LEU A 165 -10.92 9.84 -2.97
N GLU A 166 -11.13 10.94 -3.68
CA GLU A 166 -10.20 11.44 -4.68
C GLU A 166 -8.87 11.86 -4.03
N TRP A 167 -8.92 12.51 -2.87
CA TRP A 167 -7.72 12.84 -2.10
C TRP A 167 -6.93 11.57 -1.73
N LEU A 168 -7.58 10.52 -1.21
CA LEU A 168 -6.93 9.25 -0.90
C LEU A 168 -6.30 8.62 -2.16
N ARG A 169 -7.02 8.66 -3.29
CA ARG A 169 -6.55 8.12 -4.57
C ARG A 169 -5.31 8.85 -5.08
N LEU A 170 -5.35 10.18 -5.09
CA LEU A 170 -4.24 11.01 -5.57
C LEU A 170 -3.00 10.84 -4.69
N ARG A 171 -3.17 10.82 -3.37
CA ARG A 171 -2.07 10.57 -2.43
C ARG A 171 -1.48 9.16 -2.58
N ALA A 172 -2.29 8.17 -2.94
CA ALA A 172 -1.79 6.81 -3.19
C ALA A 172 -0.95 6.73 -4.48
N LEU A 173 -1.21 7.60 -5.47
CA LEU A 173 -0.45 7.70 -6.72
C LEU A 173 0.82 8.54 -6.57
N ASP A 174 0.89 9.41 -5.57
CA ASP A 174 2.03 10.27 -5.32
C ASP A 174 3.13 9.53 -4.54
N PRO A 175 4.30 9.28 -5.15
CA PRO A 175 5.42 8.64 -4.46
C PRO A 175 5.98 9.50 -3.32
N GLU A 176 5.82 10.83 -3.40
CA GLU A 176 6.37 11.79 -2.44
C GLU A 176 5.41 12.04 -1.25
N ALA A 177 4.10 11.79 -1.43
CA ALA A 177 3.11 11.90 -0.36
C ALA A 177 3.27 10.85 0.78
N SER A 178 4.34 10.07 0.76
CA SER A 178 4.44 8.77 1.44
C SER A 178 5.17 8.77 2.76
N GLU A 179 5.77 9.86 3.18
CA GLU A 179 6.64 9.85 4.34
C GLU A 179 5.98 10.46 5.56
N LEU A 180 5.17 9.63 6.25
CA LEU A 180 5.20 9.75 7.70
C LEU A 180 6.59 9.28 8.13
N PRO A 181 7.33 10.07 8.91
CA PRO A 181 8.57 9.60 9.50
C PRO A 181 8.21 8.34 10.28
N GLU A 182 8.62 7.17 9.79
CA GLU A 182 8.61 5.97 10.61
C GLU A 182 9.62 6.22 11.72
N GLY A 183 9.16 6.78 12.82
CA GLY A 183 9.92 6.98 14.03
C GLY A 183 10.37 5.62 14.56
N GLY A 184 11.60 5.25 14.31
CA GLY A 184 12.25 4.08 14.84
C GLY A 184 13.74 4.33 14.90
N GLU A 185 14.35 4.09 16.08
CA GLU A 185 15.80 4.10 16.26
C GLU A 185 16.41 2.86 15.59
N GLY A 186 16.53 2.88 14.26
CA GLY A 186 17.10 1.77 13.51
C GLY A 186 17.75 2.23 12.21
N VAL A 187 18.63 1.39 11.66
CA VAL A 187 19.25 1.63 10.35
C VAL A 187 18.19 1.64 9.27
N GLY A 188 18.10 2.70 8.47
CA GLY A 188 17.17 2.79 7.34
C GLY A 188 17.54 1.80 6.25
N LEU A 189 16.62 0.88 5.89
CA LEU A 189 16.75 0.00 4.72
C LEU A 189 15.75 0.45 3.66
N LEU A 190 16.25 0.94 2.52
CA LEU A 190 15.38 1.51 1.48
C LEU A 190 16.00 1.39 0.09
N THR A 191 15.21 1.60 -0.96
CA THR A 191 15.74 1.69 -2.33
C THR A 191 16.37 3.07 -2.56
N VAL A 192 17.31 3.16 -3.52
CA VAL A 192 17.90 4.44 -3.95
C VAL A 192 16.80 5.45 -4.35
N HIS A 193 15.75 5.00 -5.03
CA HIS A 193 14.62 5.86 -5.41
C HIS A 193 13.84 6.38 -4.19
N ALA A 194 13.65 5.54 -3.16
CA ALA A 194 12.99 5.93 -1.94
C ALA A 194 13.85 6.84 -1.03
N ALA A 195 15.13 6.97 -1.33
CA ALA A 195 16.08 7.83 -0.62
C ALA A 195 16.15 9.25 -1.20
N LYS A 196 15.49 9.52 -2.33
CA LYS A 196 15.50 10.85 -2.95
C LYS A 196 14.97 11.90 -1.96
N GLY A 197 15.76 12.94 -1.72
CA GLY A 197 15.41 14.03 -0.80
C GLY A 197 15.65 13.73 0.68
N LEU A 198 16.17 12.54 1.02
CA LEU A 198 16.54 12.17 2.39
C LEU A 198 18.05 12.21 2.56
N GLU A 199 18.50 12.55 3.76
CA GLU A 199 19.91 12.67 4.12
C GLU A 199 20.21 11.86 5.37
N TRP A 200 21.37 11.18 5.38
CA TRP A 200 21.92 10.48 6.54
C TRP A 200 23.41 10.74 6.66
N PRO A 201 23.94 10.91 7.88
CA PRO A 201 25.37 11.01 8.12
C PRO A 201 26.17 9.82 7.57
N VAL A 202 25.56 8.63 7.58
CA VAL A 202 26.21 7.40 7.12
C VAL A 202 25.29 6.66 6.12
N VAL A 203 25.79 6.47 4.90
CA VAL A 203 25.06 5.75 3.84
C VAL A 203 25.93 4.61 3.32
N ALA A 204 25.38 3.40 3.33
CA ALA A 204 25.93 2.24 2.64
C ALA A 204 25.08 1.92 1.42
N VAL A 205 25.71 1.66 0.28
CA VAL A 205 24.99 1.19 -0.92
C VAL A 205 25.30 -0.29 -1.10
N TYR A 206 24.24 -1.09 -1.08
CA TYR A 206 24.33 -2.55 -1.19
C TYR A 206 24.06 -2.99 -2.62
N ASP A 207 24.77 -4.03 -3.06
CA ASP A 207 24.58 -4.70 -4.36
C ASP A 207 24.86 -3.80 -5.58
N VAL A 208 25.89 -2.96 -5.46
CA VAL A 208 26.31 -2.03 -6.51
C VAL A 208 26.86 -2.78 -7.75
N ALA A 209 27.47 -3.95 -7.52
CA ALA A 209 28.11 -4.75 -8.56
C ALA A 209 27.14 -5.67 -9.33
N ARG A 210 25.85 -5.69 -8.96
CA ARG A 210 24.84 -6.49 -9.68
C ARG A 210 24.63 -5.86 -11.06
N GLY A 211 24.97 -6.61 -12.11
CA GLY A 211 24.79 -6.19 -13.49
C GLY A 211 23.36 -5.69 -13.77
N GLU A 212 23.19 -4.96 -14.83
CA GLU A 212 21.84 -4.53 -15.23
C GLU A 212 20.91 -5.73 -15.33
N PRO A 213 19.64 -5.63 -14.86
CA PRO A 213 18.65 -6.64 -15.20
C PRO A 213 18.68 -6.78 -16.72
N GLY A 214 18.80 -8.01 -17.22
CA GLY A 214 18.64 -8.25 -18.65
C GLY A 214 17.34 -7.60 -19.13
N PRO A 215 17.19 -7.34 -20.43
CA PRO A 215 16.09 -6.57 -20.97
C PRO A 215 14.75 -7.11 -20.45
N ALA A 216 14.00 -6.24 -19.80
CA ALA A 216 12.68 -6.55 -19.27
C ALA A 216 11.65 -6.74 -20.41
N SER A 217 12.00 -6.35 -21.62
CA SER A 217 11.19 -6.52 -22.83
C SER A 217 11.53 -7.83 -23.52
N PRO A 218 10.53 -8.65 -23.91
CA PRO A 218 10.77 -9.79 -24.77
C PRO A 218 11.21 -9.39 -26.18
N VAL A 219 11.16 -8.10 -26.47
CA VAL A 219 11.56 -7.52 -27.77
C VAL A 219 12.58 -6.43 -27.51
N LEU A 220 13.73 -6.54 -28.14
CA LEU A 220 14.77 -5.51 -28.21
C LEU A 220 14.72 -4.86 -29.58
N VAL A 221 14.89 -3.54 -29.60
CA VAL A 221 15.07 -2.77 -30.85
C VAL A 221 16.45 -2.16 -30.78
N GLY A 222 17.30 -2.51 -31.74
CA GLY A 222 18.64 -1.96 -31.87
C GLY A 222 18.63 -0.53 -32.46
N PRO A 223 19.77 0.17 -32.40
CA PRO A 223 19.87 1.57 -32.79
C PRO A 223 19.60 1.81 -34.31
N GLU A 224 19.75 0.78 -35.15
CA GLU A 224 19.47 0.83 -36.58
C GLU A 224 18.07 0.29 -36.94
N GLY A 225 17.22 -0.01 -35.88
CA GLY A 225 15.85 -0.46 -36.07
C GLY A 225 15.69 -1.98 -36.18
N GLU A 226 16.77 -2.76 -35.99
CA GLU A 226 16.71 -4.21 -35.96
C GLU A 226 15.94 -4.67 -34.72
N VAL A 227 15.14 -5.73 -34.90
CA VAL A 227 14.27 -6.27 -33.86
C VAL A 227 14.70 -7.68 -33.49
N ALA A 228 14.93 -7.91 -32.20
CA ALA A 228 15.21 -9.24 -31.63
C ALA A 228 14.19 -9.64 -30.58
N VAL A 229 13.82 -10.90 -30.54
CA VAL A 229 12.89 -11.47 -29.58
C VAL A 229 13.64 -12.32 -28.56
N ALA A 230 13.26 -12.24 -27.27
CA ALA A 230 13.89 -13.01 -26.21
C ALA A 230 13.96 -14.50 -26.56
N GLY A 231 15.14 -15.10 -26.36
CA GLY A 231 15.40 -16.52 -26.70
C GLY A 231 15.91 -16.76 -28.14
N THR A 232 15.94 -15.75 -28.99
CA THR A 232 16.56 -15.84 -30.31
C THR A 232 18.08 -15.55 -30.25
N ARG A 233 18.81 -15.99 -31.27
CA ARG A 233 20.25 -15.70 -31.39
C ARG A 233 20.51 -14.17 -31.45
N ALA A 234 19.69 -13.46 -32.22
CA ALA A 234 19.75 -12.01 -32.36
C ALA A 234 19.58 -11.25 -31.04
N HIS A 235 18.80 -11.81 -30.06
CA HIS A 235 18.62 -11.20 -28.76
C HIS A 235 19.89 -11.19 -27.88
N ARG A 236 20.91 -12.02 -28.21
CA ARG A 236 22.16 -12.06 -27.44
C ARG A 236 23.21 -11.08 -27.96
N ASP A 237 23.03 -10.60 -29.18
CA ASP A 237 24.00 -9.77 -29.89
C ASP A 237 23.57 -8.29 -29.94
N LEU A 238 22.35 -7.96 -29.49
CA LEU A 238 21.81 -6.62 -29.27
C LEU A 238 21.91 -6.20 -27.79
#